data_5d0ea2aeb8b87a66ae389c92688428a6
#
_entry.id   5d0ea2aeb8b87a66ae389c92688428a6
#
_cell.length_a   1.000
_cell.length_b   1.000
_cell.length_c   1.000
_cell.angle_alpha   90.00
_cell.angle_beta   90.00
_cell.angle_gamma   90.00
#
_symmetry.space_group_name_H-M   'P 1'
#
loop_
_entity.id
_entity.type
_entity.pdbx_description
1 polymer ?
#
loop_
_entity_poly.entity_id
_entity_poly.type
_entity_poly.pdbx_seq_one_letter_code
_entity_poly.pdbx_strand_id
1 'polypeptide(L)'
;MTDRDLLQRLAARSIGGRYSLFVKGGAFLAVVGAVLFVLSITGGHKDRAWQAFHVNWLFFTGITGGSLALVAVHKVSNAKWSGVLIRFSEATVFFTVVSVIGCGLIFTVGYQAIYGPMQEQLHGMSPGKTAWLGQAFMAGRLLVGLVALFGVGWMMVRADLLPDMAA
;
A
#
# COMPACT_ATOMS: atom_id res chain seq x y z
N MET A 1 3.71 28.48 34.21
CA MET A 1 4.01 27.75 32.97
C MET A 1 2.92 26.72 32.85
N THR A 2 2.03 26.83 31.86
CA THR A 2 0.84 25.99 31.73
C THR A 2 1.25 24.65 31.10
N ASP A 3 0.59 23.55 31.50
CA ASP A 3 0.86 22.22 30.95
C ASP A 3 0.77 22.21 29.39
N ARG A 4 -0.06 23.09 28.82
CA ARG A 4 -0.16 23.29 27.38
C ARG A 4 1.14 23.83 26.73
N ASP A 5 1.85 24.72 27.41
CA ASP A 5 3.13 25.28 26.91
C ASP A 5 4.22 24.21 26.94
N LEU A 6 4.20 23.34 27.94
CA LEU A 6 5.10 22.19 28.04
C LEU A 6 4.84 21.16 26.90
N LEU A 7 3.58 20.80 26.66
CA LEU A 7 3.19 19.89 25.61
C LEU A 7 3.54 20.44 24.21
N GLN A 8 3.30 21.73 23.97
CA GLN A 8 3.68 22.36 22.69
C GLN A 8 5.19 22.41 22.49
N ARG A 9 5.98 22.67 23.53
CA ARG A 9 7.46 22.66 23.44
C ARG A 9 8.01 21.25 23.26
N LEU A 10 7.43 20.24 23.91
CA LEU A 10 7.80 18.85 23.74
C LEU A 10 7.44 18.35 22.33
N ALA A 11 6.27 18.70 21.83
CA ALA A 11 5.85 18.40 20.46
C ALA A 11 6.76 19.06 19.43
N ALA A 12 7.06 20.35 19.57
CA ALA A 12 7.95 21.09 18.69
C ALA A 12 9.39 20.52 18.69
N ARG A 13 9.87 20.05 19.84
CA ARG A 13 11.23 19.50 19.98
C ARG A 13 11.37 18.07 19.45
N SER A 14 10.31 17.27 19.53
CA SER A 14 10.32 15.87 19.06
C SER A 14 10.14 15.75 17.55
N ILE A 15 9.41 16.68 16.92
CA ILE A 15 9.01 16.61 15.50
C ILE A 15 10.06 17.23 14.58
N GLY A 16 10.87 18.21 15.07
CA GLY A 16 11.62 19.12 14.18
C GLY A 16 12.87 18.54 13.47
N GLY A 17 13.63 17.64 14.10
CA GLY A 17 14.95 17.26 13.58
C GLY A 17 15.01 15.86 12.96
N ARG A 18 14.64 14.84 13.69
CA ARG A 18 14.75 13.44 13.24
C ARG A 18 13.70 13.07 12.19
N TYR A 19 12.46 13.54 12.35
CA TYR A 19 11.39 13.28 11.40
C TYR A 19 11.72 13.82 10.00
N SER A 20 12.27 15.04 9.92
CA SER A 20 12.73 15.64 8.66
C SER A 20 13.79 14.80 7.96
N LEU A 21 14.73 14.19 8.72
CA LEU A 21 15.77 13.35 8.14
C LEU A 21 15.20 12.05 7.55
N PHE A 22 14.28 11.38 8.27
CA PHE A 22 13.63 10.16 7.77
C PHE A 22 12.77 10.43 6.52
N VAL A 23 12.02 11.52 6.50
CA VAL A 23 11.20 11.90 5.33
C VAL A 23 12.09 12.23 4.13
N LYS A 24 13.15 13.02 4.32
CA LYS A 24 14.09 13.34 3.24
C LYS A 24 14.83 12.11 2.74
N GLY A 25 15.28 11.22 3.64
CA GLY A 25 15.90 9.97 3.28
C GLY A 25 14.96 9.04 2.50
N GLY A 26 13.72 8.91 2.96
CA GLY A 26 12.69 8.13 2.27
C GLY A 26 12.36 8.69 0.88
N ALA A 27 12.20 10.02 0.78
CA ALA A 27 11.97 10.69 -0.51
C ALA A 27 13.15 10.51 -1.47
N PHE A 28 14.38 10.63 -0.99
CA PHE A 28 15.58 10.38 -1.79
C PHE A 28 15.62 8.93 -2.32
N LEU A 29 15.37 7.94 -1.46
CA LEU A 29 15.33 6.53 -1.87
C LEU A 29 14.21 6.26 -2.89
N ALA A 30 13.05 6.89 -2.73
CA ALA A 30 11.95 6.78 -3.68
C ALA A 30 12.32 7.32 -5.06
N VAL A 31 12.99 8.49 -5.11
CA VAL A 31 13.48 9.08 -6.36
C VAL A 31 14.53 8.19 -7.01
N VAL A 32 15.51 7.71 -6.25
CA VAL A 32 16.56 6.79 -6.75
C VAL A 32 15.91 5.51 -7.30
N GLY A 33 14.96 4.92 -6.57
CA GLY A 33 14.23 3.73 -7.01
C GLY A 33 13.45 3.96 -8.30
N ALA A 34 12.77 5.12 -8.42
CA ALA A 34 12.04 5.49 -9.64
C ALA A 34 12.99 5.66 -10.84
N VAL A 35 14.13 6.33 -10.66
CA VAL A 35 15.14 6.52 -11.71
C VAL A 35 15.71 5.17 -12.16
N LEU A 36 16.10 4.29 -11.23
CA LEU A 36 16.61 2.96 -11.54
C LEU A 36 15.56 2.10 -12.28
N PHE A 37 14.30 2.21 -11.89
CA PHE A 37 13.20 1.52 -12.57
C PHE A 37 13.04 1.99 -14.01
N VAL A 38 13.04 3.30 -14.26
CA VAL A 38 12.97 3.88 -15.60
C VAL A 38 14.16 3.45 -16.44
N LEU A 39 15.38 3.52 -15.91
CA LEU A 39 16.60 3.07 -16.60
C LEU A 39 16.55 1.57 -16.93
N SER A 40 16.01 0.74 -16.07
CA SER A 40 15.87 -0.69 -16.32
C SER A 40 14.86 -0.99 -17.44
N ILE A 41 13.77 -0.22 -17.52
CA ILE A 41 12.78 -0.36 -18.61
C ILE A 41 13.37 0.05 -19.96
N THR A 42 14.17 1.13 -19.98
CA THR A 42 14.79 1.63 -21.22
C THR A 42 16.03 0.84 -21.64
N GLY A 43 16.73 0.24 -20.67
CA GLY A 43 17.98 -0.50 -20.87
C GLY A 43 17.85 -1.96 -21.36
N GLY A 44 16.65 -2.39 -21.83
CA GLY A 44 16.44 -3.74 -22.36
C GLY A 44 16.10 -4.81 -21.30
N HIS A 45 15.97 -4.45 -20.03
CA HIS A 45 15.59 -5.36 -18.93
C HIS A 45 14.14 -5.16 -18.48
N LYS A 46 13.25 -4.77 -19.40
CA LYS A 46 11.85 -4.40 -19.14
C LYS A 46 11.09 -5.45 -18.35
N ASP A 47 11.14 -6.71 -18.78
CA ASP A 47 10.35 -7.77 -18.15
C ASP A 47 10.78 -8.02 -16.71
N ARG A 48 12.10 -8.06 -16.48
CA ARG A 48 12.66 -8.24 -15.13
C ARG A 48 12.32 -7.05 -14.21
N ALA A 49 12.34 -5.82 -14.74
CA ALA A 49 11.95 -4.63 -13.97
C ALA A 49 10.49 -4.68 -13.55
N TRP A 50 9.57 -5.03 -14.45
CA TRP A 50 8.16 -5.16 -14.15
C TRP A 50 7.84 -6.32 -13.19
N GLN A 51 8.51 -7.46 -13.33
CA GLN A 51 8.37 -8.58 -12.39
C GLN A 51 8.83 -8.18 -10.98
N ALA A 52 9.98 -7.50 -10.86
CA ALA A 52 10.46 -7.01 -9.59
C ALA A 52 9.51 -5.96 -8.96
N PHE A 53 8.99 -5.04 -9.78
CA PHE A 53 7.98 -4.07 -9.33
C PHE A 53 6.73 -4.78 -8.81
N HIS A 54 6.22 -5.77 -9.53
CA HIS A 54 5.02 -6.53 -9.14
C HIS A 54 5.20 -7.27 -7.81
N VAL A 55 6.33 -7.96 -7.63
CA VAL A 55 6.63 -8.66 -6.37
C VAL A 55 6.70 -7.70 -5.19
N ASN A 56 7.40 -6.57 -5.34
CA ASN A 56 7.48 -5.55 -4.30
C ASN A 56 6.10 -4.93 -4.01
N TRP A 57 5.33 -4.63 -5.05
CA TRP A 57 3.98 -4.10 -4.90
C TRP A 57 3.06 -5.05 -4.14
N LEU A 58 3.09 -6.36 -4.46
CA LEU A 58 2.35 -7.39 -3.72
C LEU A 58 2.78 -7.47 -2.27
N PHE A 59 4.08 -7.43 -2.00
CA PHE A 59 4.63 -7.50 -0.65
C PHE A 59 4.15 -6.32 0.22
N PHE A 60 4.33 -5.10 -0.23
CA PHE A 60 3.93 -3.93 0.54
C PHE A 60 2.41 -3.78 0.67
N THR A 61 1.66 -4.09 -0.40
CA THR A 61 0.20 -4.12 -0.35
C THR A 61 -0.31 -5.18 0.62
N GLY A 62 0.32 -6.36 0.64
CA GLY A 62 0.01 -7.45 1.57
C GLY A 62 0.26 -7.09 3.02
N ILE A 63 1.42 -6.47 3.32
CA ILE A 63 1.73 -5.98 4.69
C ILE A 63 0.71 -4.94 5.12
N THR A 64 0.38 -3.99 4.26
CA THR A 64 -0.59 -2.93 4.57
C THR A 64 -1.98 -3.50 4.81
N GLY A 65 -2.45 -4.39 3.95
CA GLY A 65 -3.73 -5.09 4.13
C GLY A 65 -3.77 -5.93 5.40
N GLY A 66 -2.68 -6.66 5.69
CA GLY A 66 -2.52 -7.41 6.93
C GLY A 66 -2.54 -6.53 8.18
N SER A 67 -1.90 -5.35 8.12
CA SER A 67 -1.93 -4.37 9.22
C SER A 67 -3.36 -3.89 9.51
N LEU A 68 -4.14 -3.58 8.47
CA LEU A 68 -5.54 -3.17 8.64
C LEU A 68 -6.42 -4.32 9.17
N ALA A 69 -6.19 -5.55 8.70
CA ALA A 69 -6.86 -6.73 9.24
C ALA A 69 -6.52 -6.95 10.73
N LEU A 70 -5.27 -6.72 11.12
CA LEU A 70 -4.85 -6.79 12.52
C LEU A 70 -5.60 -5.76 13.38
N VAL A 71 -5.75 -4.53 12.92
CA VAL A 71 -6.55 -3.50 13.62
C VAL A 71 -7.99 -3.98 13.80
N ALA A 72 -8.61 -4.52 12.76
CA ALA A 72 -9.98 -5.03 12.81
C ALA A 72 -10.13 -6.14 13.87
N VAL A 73 -9.21 -7.10 13.90
CA VAL A 73 -9.20 -8.20 14.89
C VAL A 73 -9.06 -7.66 16.31
N HIS A 74 -8.16 -6.72 16.55
CA HIS A 74 -7.97 -6.11 17.88
C HIS A 74 -9.21 -5.37 18.37
N LYS A 75 -9.93 -4.70 17.48
CA LYS A 75 -11.17 -4.00 17.82
C LYS A 75 -12.29 -4.96 18.16
N VAL A 76 -12.49 -6.00 17.36
CA VAL A 76 -13.51 -7.01 17.61
C VAL A 76 -13.24 -7.75 18.94
N SER A 77 -11.97 -8.00 19.25
CA SER A 77 -11.56 -8.68 20.49
C SER A 77 -11.48 -7.75 21.73
N ASN A 78 -11.75 -6.45 21.59
CA ASN A 78 -11.62 -5.46 22.67
C ASN A 78 -10.23 -5.49 23.36
N ALA A 79 -9.16 -5.73 22.60
CA ALA A 79 -7.81 -5.82 23.10
C ALA A 79 -7.28 -4.43 23.53
N LYS A 80 -7.03 -4.23 24.84
CA LYS A 80 -6.61 -2.93 25.41
C LYS A 80 -5.09 -2.74 25.49
N TRP A 81 -4.30 -3.80 25.20
CA TRP A 81 -2.84 -3.79 25.44
C TRP A 81 -1.99 -3.26 24.29
N SER A 82 -2.55 -3.07 23.10
CA SER A 82 -1.80 -2.84 21.87
C SER A 82 -2.00 -1.45 21.24
N GLY A 83 -2.34 -0.42 22.03
CA GLY A 83 -2.70 0.91 21.52
C GLY A 83 -1.68 1.53 20.56
N VAL A 84 -0.37 1.42 20.86
CA VAL A 84 0.70 1.94 19.98
C VAL A 84 0.77 1.16 18.66
N LEU A 85 0.63 -0.16 18.72
CA LEU A 85 0.66 -1.03 17.54
C LEU A 85 -0.54 -0.74 16.62
N ILE A 86 -1.71 -0.51 17.20
CA ILE A 86 -2.92 -0.14 16.45
C ILE A 86 -2.71 1.17 15.71
N ARG A 87 -2.21 2.22 16.39
CA ARG A 87 -1.96 3.53 15.76
C ARG A 87 -0.93 3.46 14.63
N PHE A 88 0.11 2.66 14.80
CA PHE A 88 1.08 2.42 13.73
C PHE A 88 0.44 1.70 12.53
N SER A 89 -0.37 0.68 12.80
CA SER A 89 -1.09 -0.07 11.76
C SER A 89 -2.13 0.79 11.04
N GLU A 90 -2.84 1.67 11.73
CA GLU A 90 -3.78 2.63 11.14
C GLU A 90 -3.09 3.60 10.17
N ALA A 91 -1.86 4.03 10.49
CA ALA A 91 -1.09 4.91 9.61
C ALA A 91 -0.78 4.25 8.24
N THR A 92 -0.78 2.93 8.15
CA THR A 92 -0.53 2.22 6.88
C THR A 92 -1.66 2.42 5.86
N VAL A 93 -2.85 2.88 6.27
CA VAL A 93 -3.97 3.14 5.37
C VAL A 93 -3.60 4.14 4.25
N PHE A 94 -2.68 5.06 4.51
CA PHE A 94 -2.20 6.02 3.49
C PHE A 94 -1.47 5.34 2.32
N PHE A 95 -0.98 4.12 2.51
CA PHE A 95 -0.39 3.33 1.43
C PHE A 95 -1.41 2.87 0.38
N THR A 96 -2.72 2.99 0.66
CA THR A 96 -3.82 2.70 -0.27
C THR A 96 -3.61 3.38 -1.63
N VAL A 97 -3.25 4.66 -1.62
CA VAL A 97 -3.06 5.43 -2.85
C VAL A 97 -1.95 4.81 -3.71
N VAL A 98 -0.83 4.44 -3.08
CA VAL A 98 0.30 3.78 -3.75
C VAL A 98 -0.12 2.40 -4.29
N SER A 99 -0.89 1.64 -3.52
CA SER A 99 -1.38 0.32 -3.93
C SER A 99 -2.32 0.39 -5.14
N VAL A 100 -3.24 1.36 -5.17
CA VAL A 100 -4.18 1.55 -6.30
C VAL A 100 -3.44 2.03 -7.55
N ILE A 101 -2.53 3.00 -7.42
CA ILE A 101 -1.70 3.47 -8.53
C ILE A 101 -0.85 2.32 -9.07
N GLY A 102 -0.18 1.55 -8.20
CA GLY A 102 0.62 0.39 -8.58
C GLY A 102 -0.19 -0.67 -9.32
N CYS A 103 -1.41 -0.97 -8.85
CA CYS A 103 -2.35 -1.85 -9.54
C CYS A 103 -2.64 -1.34 -10.96
N GLY A 104 -2.99 -0.06 -11.10
CA GLY A 104 -3.22 0.57 -12.40
C GLY A 104 -2.01 0.43 -13.35
N LEU A 105 -0.80 0.75 -12.87
CA LEU A 105 0.42 0.63 -13.67
C LEU A 105 0.71 -0.81 -14.11
N ILE A 106 0.52 -1.80 -13.23
CA ILE A 106 0.70 -3.21 -13.55
C ILE A 106 -0.24 -3.65 -14.67
N PHE A 107 -1.53 -3.33 -14.57
CA PHE A 107 -2.52 -3.80 -15.53
C PHE A 107 -2.61 -2.98 -16.83
N THR A 108 -2.09 -1.75 -16.86
CA THR A 108 -2.05 -0.94 -18.09
C THR A 108 -0.74 -1.08 -18.85
N VAL A 109 0.39 -0.96 -18.19
CA VAL A 109 1.72 -0.88 -18.81
C VAL A 109 2.53 -2.16 -18.61
N GLY A 110 2.49 -2.73 -17.40
CA GLY A 110 3.30 -3.89 -17.01
C GLY A 110 2.70 -5.24 -17.37
N TYR A 111 1.44 -5.29 -17.82
CA TYR A 111 0.69 -6.54 -17.96
C TYR A 111 1.38 -7.58 -18.85
N GLN A 112 1.83 -7.18 -20.03
CA GLN A 112 2.48 -8.08 -20.97
C GLN A 112 3.82 -8.61 -20.45
N ALA A 113 4.59 -7.79 -19.76
CA ALA A 113 5.87 -8.17 -19.17
C ALA A 113 5.72 -9.17 -17.99
N ILE A 114 4.60 -9.07 -17.25
CA ILE A 114 4.36 -9.91 -16.08
C ILE A 114 3.57 -11.15 -16.42
N TYR A 115 2.48 -10.99 -17.20
CA TYR A 115 1.48 -12.04 -17.47
C TYR A 115 1.50 -12.57 -18.90
N GLY A 116 2.34 -12.02 -19.80
CA GLY A 116 2.46 -12.47 -21.20
C GLY A 116 2.66 -13.98 -21.33
N PRO A 117 3.65 -14.59 -20.65
CA PRO A 117 3.88 -16.04 -20.72
C PRO A 117 2.69 -16.87 -20.22
N MET A 118 1.91 -16.36 -19.27
CA MET A 118 0.69 -17.02 -18.80
C MET A 118 -0.43 -16.93 -19.86
N GLN A 119 -0.55 -15.81 -20.55
CA GLN A 119 -1.56 -15.62 -21.59
C GLN A 119 -1.35 -16.57 -22.77
N GLU A 120 -0.13 -16.85 -23.16
CA GLU A 120 0.20 -17.84 -24.21
C GLU A 120 -0.30 -19.23 -23.83
N GLN A 121 -0.23 -19.61 -22.55
CA GLN A 121 -0.71 -20.91 -22.06
C GLN A 121 -2.24 -21.00 -22.00
N LEU A 122 -2.95 -19.87 -22.01
CA LEU A 122 -4.43 -19.87 -21.92
C LEU A 122 -5.10 -20.41 -23.19
N HIS A 123 -4.44 -20.37 -24.35
CA HIS A 123 -5.00 -20.84 -25.62
C HIS A 123 -5.40 -22.33 -25.62
N GLY A 124 -4.87 -23.15 -24.70
CA GLY A 124 -5.24 -24.57 -24.54
C GLY A 124 -6.20 -24.85 -23.37
N MET A 125 -6.67 -23.83 -22.65
CA MET A 125 -7.47 -24.02 -21.45
C MET A 125 -8.99 -23.96 -21.73
N SER A 126 -9.79 -24.44 -20.76
CA SER A 126 -11.25 -24.37 -20.86
C SER A 126 -11.74 -22.90 -20.86
N PRO A 127 -12.87 -22.60 -21.55
CA PRO A 127 -13.39 -21.24 -21.68
C PRO A 127 -13.60 -20.50 -20.35
N GLY A 128 -14.00 -21.23 -19.28
CA GLY A 128 -14.18 -20.67 -17.96
C GLY A 128 -12.85 -20.19 -17.33
N LYS A 129 -11.77 -20.94 -17.50
CA LYS A 129 -10.44 -20.55 -17.00
C LYS A 129 -9.89 -19.35 -17.77
N THR A 130 -10.07 -19.32 -19.07
CA THR A 130 -9.64 -18.21 -19.94
C THR A 130 -10.37 -16.91 -19.57
N ALA A 131 -11.68 -16.97 -19.30
CA ALA A 131 -12.44 -15.82 -18.83
C ALA A 131 -11.98 -15.35 -17.44
N TRP A 132 -11.75 -16.29 -16.50
CA TRP A 132 -11.31 -16.00 -15.14
C TRP A 132 -9.91 -15.37 -15.06
N LEU A 133 -8.99 -15.78 -15.92
CA LEU A 133 -7.61 -15.30 -15.99
C LEU A 133 -7.43 -14.17 -17.03
N GLY A 134 -8.51 -13.77 -17.69
CA GLY A 134 -8.49 -12.64 -18.63
C GLY A 134 -8.11 -11.33 -17.95
N GLN A 135 -7.34 -10.48 -18.65
CA GLN A 135 -6.79 -9.22 -18.12
C GLN A 135 -7.84 -8.36 -17.45
N ALA A 136 -8.96 -8.11 -18.13
CA ALA A 136 -10.02 -7.22 -17.63
C ALA A 136 -10.67 -7.76 -16.35
N PHE A 137 -10.96 -9.07 -16.33
CA PHE A 137 -11.58 -9.69 -15.15
C PHE A 137 -10.62 -9.75 -13.96
N MET A 138 -9.35 -10.09 -14.20
CA MET A 138 -8.32 -10.13 -13.18
C MET A 138 -8.05 -8.74 -12.58
N ALA A 139 -7.92 -7.72 -13.43
CA ALA A 139 -7.75 -6.33 -13.00
C ALA A 139 -8.96 -5.83 -12.21
N GLY A 140 -10.18 -6.05 -12.72
CA GLY A 140 -11.42 -5.64 -12.07
C GLY A 140 -11.59 -6.28 -10.70
N ARG A 141 -11.39 -7.58 -10.58
CA ARG A 141 -11.47 -8.31 -9.32
C ARG A 141 -10.45 -7.80 -8.29
N LEU A 142 -9.21 -7.57 -8.72
CA LEU A 142 -8.16 -7.08 -7.83
C LEU A 142 -8.46 -5.64 -7.38
N LEU A 143 -8.88 -4.78 -8.31
CA LEU A 143 -9.24 -3.40 -7.99
C LEU A 143 -10.43 -3.33 -7.01
N VAL A 144 -11.48 -4.10 -7.25
CA VAL A 144 -12.62 -4.19 -6.33
C VAL A 144 -12.18 -4.68 -4.95
N GLY A 145 -11.32 -5.71 -4.88
CA GLY A 145 -10.76 -6.21 -3.63
C GLY A 145 -9.93 -5.15 -2.87
N LEU A 146 -9.08 -4.41 -3.58
CA LEU A 146 -8.30 -3.32 -3.00
C LEU A 146 -9.20 -2.20 -2.47
N VAL A 147 -10.17 -1.75 -3.28
CA VAL A 147 -11.09 -0.68 -2.88
C VAL A 147 -11.93 -1.11 -1.69
N ALA A 148 -12.41 -2.35 -1.65
CA ALA A 148 -13.17 -2.87 -0.52
C ALA A 148 -12.30 -2.94 0.74
N LEU A 149 -11.10 -3.53 0.67
CA LEU A 149 -10.18 -3.68 1.80
C LEU A 149 -9.79 -2.32 2.39
N PHE A 150 -9.31 -1.44 1.55
CA PHE A 150 -8.85 -0.14 2.00
C PHE A 150 -9.99 0.83 2.31
N GLY A 151 -11.13 0.72 1.64
CA GLY A 151 -12.33 1.49 1.95
C GLY A 151 -12.85 1.18 3.35
N VAL A 152 -12.95 -0.10 3.71
CA VAL A 152 -13.29 -0.51 5.08
C VAL A 152 -12.23 -0.05 6.07
N GLY A 153 -10.93 -0.22 5.74
CA GLY A 153 -9.83 0.26 6.58
C GLY A 153 -9.90 1.77 6.84
N TRP A 154 -10.16 2.56 5.80
CA TRP A 154 -10.35 4.01 5.93
C TRP A 154 -11.53 4.38 6.82
N MET A 155 -12.67 3.70 6.64
CA MET A 155 -13.86 3.93 7.47
C MET A 155 -13.57 3.62 8.95
N MET A 156 -12.85 2.54 9.24
CA MET A 156 -12.44 2.18 10.59
C MET A 156 -11.54 3.24 11.22
N VAL A 157 -10.48 3.64 10.53
CA VAL A 157 -9.54 4.67 11.00
C VAL A 157 -10.25 6.00 11.24
N ARG A 158 -11.14 6.40 10.34
CA ARG A 158 -11.94 7.61 10.50
C ARG A 158 -12.83 7.56 11.74
N ALA A 159 -13.50 6.42 11.97
CA ALA A 159 -14.35 6.25 13.14
C ALA A 159 -13.59 6.36 14.47
N ASP A 160 -12.31 5.98 14.49
CA ASP A 160 -11.44 6.07 15.66
C ASP A 160 -10.88 7.47 15.91
N LEU A 161 -10.58 8.20 14.83
CA LEU A 161 -10.00 9.53 14.97
C LEU A 161 -11.03 10.60 15.28
N LEU A 162 -12.31 10.41 14.90
CA LEU A 162 -13.36 11.40 15.14
C LEU A 162 -13.57 11.75 16.63
N PRO A 163 -13.65 10.79 17.59
CA PRO A 163 -13.75 11.10 19.00
C PRO A 163 -12.54 11.85 19.56
N ASP A 164 -11.33 11.48 19.10
CA ASP A 164 -10.07 12.11 19.56
C ASP A 164 -9.93 13.57 19.08
N MET A 165 -10.56 13.93 17.96
CA MET A 165 -10.57 15.31 17.44
C MET A 165 -11.66 16.19 18.08
N ALA A 166 -12.67 15.57 18.70
CA ALA A 166 -13.79 16.26 19.32
C ALA A 166 -13.56 16.54 20.82
N ALA A 167 -12.53 15.95 21.44
CA ALA A 167 -12.12 16.13 22.83
C ALA A 167 -11.04 17.22 22.97
#